data_ba86bf67fbf0dce27e11d4dbf9785d42
#
_entry.id   ba86bf67fbf0dce27e11d4dbf9785d42
#
_cell.length_a   1.000
_cell.length_b   1.000
_cell.length_c   1.000
_cell.angle_alpha   90.00
_cell.angle_beta   90.00
_cell.angle_gamma   90.00
#
_symmetry.space_group_name_H-M   'P 1'
#
loop_
_entity.id
_entity.type
_entity.pdbx_description
1 polymer ?
#
loop_
_entity_poly.entity_id
_entity_poly.type
_entity_poly.pdbx_seq_one_letter_code
_entity_poly.pdbx_strand_id
1 'polypeptide(L)'
;MPRIFPQAGRKLWKNPPILLENRLFLYSYVTSCPFPLQSNGCFVILIFSKVWKGEYAVKRVFALCLAVFLLLTACMLPAAAAPAAKQVFFDQAEIRNPGAVRMLVDLGLISGYTDGSFRPAAPVTREEIAKVIARLCTDDPQAENLKAFADTAGSWGNLYVCFCAERGVITGDGQGAFRPKDAVTARELAKMLLVVLGEDGARYTGSGWGERVDADALRLGIYDGFGGKLDSAVSRDDACLLIYNAMQCPAVVNEKATGMMRYALDDLMNPKTYMETRFGLVRYTGVLEANECADLTMAGGKLAAGMSKLAGHKEFAVSSDLSLLGRTVDIYMLNGEAVGSPVASAGEIYYTFADAQELKAVCDSNSFTFADNCSYYSNFEPATADILSSLPENAKITVIDHTGDLKFDVVLVTSVRTATVVSTDPLTISLGMSERPAERYAQTDVFAAGQSVLICEVRGVTYIRADS
;
A
#
# COMPACT_ATOMS: atom_id res chain seq x y z
N MET A 1 37.65 44.64 0.87
CA MET A 1 38.58 45.08 -0.24
C MET A 1 38.49 44.08 -1.36
N PRO A 2 38.44 44.57 -2.56
CA PRO A 2 37.82 43.90 -3.70
C PRO A 2 38.83 43.37 -4.73
N ARG A 3 38.28 42.76 -5.78
CA ARG A 3 38.78 42.63 -7.16
C ARG A 3 38.88 41.20 -7.67
N ILE A 4 38.49 40.75 -8.87
CA ILE A 4 38.05 41.41 -10.12
C ILE A 4 37.60 40.27 -11.05
N PHE A 5 36.48 40.46 -11.76
CA PHE A 5 36.10 39.70 -12.96
C PHE A 5 37.03 40.05 -14.14
N PRO A 6 37.11 39.22 -15.20
CA PRO A 6 36.73 39.78 -16.46
C PRO A 6 35.71 38.98 -17.28
N GLN A 7 34.85 39.77 -17.94
CA GLN A 7 33.99 39.39 -19.06
C GLN A 7 34.79 39.30 -20.35
N ALA A 8 34.33 38.50 -21.32
CA ALA A 8 34.26 38.75 -22.76
C ALA A 8 33.80 37.46 -23.44
N GLY A 9 32.97 37.38 -24.45
CA GLY A 9 32.42 38.37 -25.33
C GLY A 9 31.47 37.67 -26.30
N ARG A 10 30.42 38.38 -26.65
CA ARG A 10 29.42 37.99 -27.66
C ARG A 10 30.04 37.98 -29.06
N LYS A 11 29.65 37.03 -29.93
CA LYS A 11 29.58 37.28 -31.36
C LYS A 11 28.25 36.79 -31.94
N LEU A 12 27.47 37.77 -32.35
CA LEU A 12 26.35 37.66 -33.30
C LEU A 12 26.86 37.28 -34.69
N TRP A 13 26.16 36.41 -35.38
CA TRP A 13 26.15 36.40 -36.83
C TRP A 13 24.72 36.41 -37.37
N LYS A 14 24.49 37.40 -38.28
CA LYS A 14 23.24 37.69 -38.97
C LYS A 14 23.08 36.82 -40.22
N ASN A 15 21.81 36.65 -40.57
CA ASN A 15 21.25 36.05 -41.79
C ASN A 15 21.85 36.54 -43.10
N PRO A 16 21.60 35.88 -44.25
CA PRO A 16 20.29 35.95 -44.88
C PRO A 16 19.83 34.69 -45.65
N PRO A 17 18.64 34.73 -46.29
CA PRO A 17 17.92 33.56 -46.76
C PRO A 17 18.23 33.24 -48.23
N ILE A 18 18.17 31.93 -48.58
CA ILE A 18 18.07 31.51 -49.98
C ILE A 18 16.97 30.47 -50.11
N LEU A 19 15.97 30.87 -50.90
CA LEU A 19 15.07 29.98 -51.60
C LEU A 19 15.85 29.12 -52.60
N LEU A 20 15.50 27.83 -52.75
CA LEU A 20 15.20 27.19 -54.03
C LEU A 20 15.02 25.66 -53.93
N GLU A 21 13.93 25.24 -54.48
CA GLU A 21 13.65 24.06 -55.29
C GLU A 21 13.69 22.63 -54.71
N ASN A 22 12.50 22.10 -54.80
CA ASN A 22 12.14 20.69 -54.96
C ASN A 22 13.21 19.78 -55.56
N ARG A 23 13.65 18.80 -54.80
CA ARG A 23 13.93 17.43 -55.25
C ARG A 23 13.90 16.46 -54.08
N LEU A 24 12.88 15.58 -54.10
CA LEU A 24 12.83 14.39 -53.32
C LEU A 24 13.92 13.42 -53.80
N PHE A 25 14.89 13.13 -52.93
CA PHE A 25 15.75 11.97 -53.05
C PHE A 25 15.37 10.97 -51.95
N LEU A 26 14.75 9.88 -52.36
CA LEU A 26 14.59 8.69 -51.52
C LEU A 26 15.93 7.95 -51.53
N TYR A 27 16.61 7.96 -50.37
CA TYR A 27 17.66 7.00 -50.07
C TYR A 27 17.10 5.82 -49.32
N SER A 28 17.12 4.66 -49.98
CA SER A 28 16.90 3.36 -49.36
C SER A 28 18.14 2.96 -48.57
N TYR A 29 18.05 2.90 -47.26
CA TYR A 29 18.98 2.15 -46.42
C TYR A 29 18.35 0.83 -46.03
N VAL A 30 18.85 -0.23 -46.63
CA VAL A 30 18.67 -1.62 -46.14
C VAL A 30 19.81 -1.89 -45.19
N THR A 31 19.50 -1.96 -43.90
CA THR A 31 20.39 -2.60 -42.92
C THR A 31 19.70 -3.82 -42.40
N SER A 32 20.35 -4.96 -42.59
CA SER A 32 19.99 -6.29 -42.16
C SER A 32 19.87 -6.39 -40.63
N CYS A 33 18.72 -6.79 -40.13
CA CYS A 33 18.52 -7.26 -38.76
C CYS A 33 18.28 -8.77 -38.78
N PRO A 34 19.01 -9.54 -38.00
CA PRO A 34 18.82 -11.00 -37.92
C PRO A 34 17.96 -11.35 -36.69
N PHE A 35 16.64 -11.39 -36.84
CA PHE A 35 15.74 -12.14 -35.95
C PHE A 35 14.43 -12.48 -36.70
N PRO A 36 13.86 -13.67 -36.53
CA PRO A 36 12.70 -14.13 -37.29
C PRO A 36 11.42 -13.51 -36.71
N LEU A 37 10.76 -12.65 -37.49
CA LEU A 37 9.40 -12.20 -37.23
C LEU A 37 8.42 -13.19 -37.90
N GLN A 38 7.60 -13.80 -37.09
CA GLN A 38 6.42 -14.57 -37.51
C GLN A 38 5.47 -13.69 -38.35
N SER A 39 5.05 -14.28 -39.44
CA SER A 39 4.15 -13.78 -40.47
C SER A 39 2.82 -13.27 -39.91
N ASN A 40 2.53 -11.97 -40.03
CA ASN A 40 1.18 -11.42 -40.24
C ASN A 40 1.18 -9.93 -40.66
N GLY A 41 2.35 -9.33 -41.00
CA GLY A 41 2.47 -7.91 -41.37
C GLY A 41 2.61 -7.60 -42.88
N CYS A 42 2.70 -8.61 -43.76
CA CYS A 42 3.07 -8.40 -45.17
C CYS A 42 1.91 -8.22 -46.15
N PHE A 43 0.66 -8.21 -45.72
CA PHE A 43 -0.50 -8.13 -46.65
C PHE A 43 -0.98 -6.70 -46.93
N VAL A 44 -0.55 -5.69 -46.21
CA VAL A 44 -1.06 -4.30 -46.37
C VAL A 44 -0.26 -3.46 -47.39
N ILE A 45 0.98 -3.83 -47.70
CA ILE A 45 1.86 -2.97 -48.56
C ILE A 45 1.68 -3.23 -50.06
N LEU A 46 1.07 -4.34 -50.47
CA LEU A 46 0.96 -4.70 -51.91
C LEU A 46 -0.29 -4.14 -52.63
N ILE A 47 -1.21 -3.45 -51.94
CA ILE A 47 -2.40 -2.86 -52.57
C ILE A 47 -2.16 -1.44 -53.09
N PHE A 48 -1.04 -0.78 -52.71
CA PHE A 48 -0.82 0.62 -53.02
C PHE A 48 -0.17 0.92 -54.39
N SER A 49 0.16 -0.06 -55.21
CA SER A 49 0.89 0.22 -56.46
C SER A 49 0.05 0.24 -57.74
N LYS A 50 -1.26 0.07 -57.70
CA LYS A 50 -2.08 -0.04 -58.91
C LYS A 50 -3.29 0.90 -59.07
N VAL A 51 -3.48 1.89 -58.22
CA VAL A 51 -4.60 2.85 -58.39
C VAL A 51 -4.09 4.28 -58.31
N TRP A 52 -3.46 4.73 -59.37
CA TRP A 52 -3.19 6.16 -59.51
C TRP A 52 -3.64 6.64 -60.91
N LYS A 53 -4.90 7.03 -61.01
CA LYS A 53 -5.47 7.97 -62.01
C LYS A 53 -6.84 8.46 -61.50
N GLY A 54 -6.88 9.68 -60.92
CA GLY A 54 -8.12 10.34 -60.56
C GLY A 54 -8.04 11.19 -59.30
N GLU A 55 -7.76 12.51 -59.43
CA GLU A 55 -7.50 13.43 -58.30
C GLU A 55 -8.63 13.63 -57.30
N TYR A 56 -9.90 13.30 -57.63
CA TYR A 56 -11.05 13.44 -56.72
C TYR A 56 -11.40 12.19 -55.95
N ALA A 57 -11.02 11.01 -56.41
CA ALA A 57 -11.24 9.75 -55.71
C ALA A 57 -10.24 9.54 -54.59
N VAL A 58 -9.00 10.01 -54.80
CA VAL A 58 -7.88 9.81 -53.84
C VAL A 58 -8.12 10.52 -52.50
N LYS A 59 -8.68 11.75 -52.50
CA LYS A 59 -8.98 12.48 -51.24
C LYS A 59 -10.07 11.81 -50.41
N ARG A 60 -11.08 11.21 -51.05
CA ARG A 60 -12.14 10.46 -50.32
C ARG A 60 -11.64 9.11 -49.80
N VAL A 61 -10.83 8.39 -50.57
CA VAL A 61 -10.23 7.14 -50.14
C VAL A 61 -9.21 7.39 -49.00
N PHE A 62 -8.39 8.44 -49.10
CA PHE A 62 -7.45 8.82 -48.04
C PHE A 62 -8.17 9.25 -46.76
N ALA A 63 -9.26 10.02 -46.87
CA ALA A 63 -10.10 10.39 -45.73
C ALA A 63 -10.77 9.16 -45.09
N LEU A 64 -11.24 8.20 -45.92
CA LEU A 64 -11.82 6.95 -45.42
C LEU A 64 -10.80 6.05 -44.76
N CYS A 65 -9.59 5.92 -45.34
CA CYS A 65 -8.50 5.17 -44.77
C CYS A 65 -8.00 5.83 -43.46
N LEU A 66 -7.93 7.16 -43.39
CA LEU A 66 -7.56 7.89 -42.17
C LEU A 66 -8.65 7.74 -41.09
N ALA A 67 -9.92 7.80 -41.46
CA ALA A 67 -11.02 7.57 -40.53
C ALA A 67 -11.05 6.12 -40.01
N VAL A 68 -10.81 5.13 -40.88
CA VAL A 68 -10.70 3.72 -40.48
C VAL A 68 -9.44 3.49 -39.63
N PHE A 69 -8.32 4.15 -39.94
CA PHE A 69 -7.11 4.08 -39.11
C PHE A 69 -7.30 4.73 -37.75
N LEU A 70 -7.99 5.89 -37.68
CA LEU A 70 -8.36 6.54 -36.42
C LEU A 70 -9.38 5.72 -35.64
N LEU A 71 -10.32 5.05 -36.29
CA LEU A 71 -11.26 4.11 -35.65
C LEU A 71 -10.54 2.85 -35.14
N LEU A 72 -9.58 2.30 -35.89
CA LEU A 72 -8.76 1.16 -35.48
C LEU A 72 -7.80 1.52 -34.35
N THR A 73 -7.25 2.75 -34.33
CA THR A 73 -6.41 3.23 -33.23
C THR A 73 -7.24 3.59 -31.98
N ALA A 74 -8.49 4.03 -32.15
CA ALA A 74 -9.41 4.22 -31.03
C ALA A 74 -9.87 2.89 -30.40
N CYS A 75 -9.94 1.80 -31.20
CA CYS A 75 -10.18 0.44 -30.66
C CYS A 75 -8.93 -0.22 -30.06
N MET A 76 -7.75 0.36 -30.25
CA MET A 76 -6.47 -0.08 -29.68
C MET A 76 -6.03 0.80 -28.50
N LEU A 77 -6.92 1.59 -27.92
CA LEU A 77 -6.69 2.02 -26.54
C LEU A 77 -6.64 0.73 -25.73
N PRO A 78 -5.52 0.44 -25.02
CA PRO A 78 -5.55 -0.66 -24.09
C PRO A 78 -6.76 -0.36 -23.19
N ALA A 79 -7.75 -1.25 -23.21
CA ALA A 79 -8.72 -1.30 -22.13
C ALA A 79 -7.84 -1.27 -20.89
N ALA A 80 -7.97 -0.24 -20.05
CA ALA A 80 -7.27 -0.20 -18.79
C ALA A 80 -7.53 -1.57 -18.20
N ALA A 81 -6.47 -2.39 -18.11
CA ALA A 81 -6.58 -3.74 -17.57
C ALA A 81 -7.28 -3.54 -16.24
N ALA A 82 -8.44 -4.15 -16.08
CA ALA A 82 -9.10 -4.17 -14.79
C ALA A 82 -8.02 -4.59 -13.80
N PRO A 83 -7.82 -3.85 -12.69
CA PRO A 83 -6.75 -4.15 -11.76
C PRO A 83 -6.81 -5.63 -11.49
N ALA A 84 -5.68 -6.33 -11.69
CA ALA A 84 -5.60 -7.78 -11.57
C ALA A 84 -6.26 -8.13 -10.23
N ALA A 85 -7.24 -9.04 -10.25
CA ALA A 85 -8.01 -9.38 -9.07
C ALA A 85 -6.99 -9.74 -7.99
N LYS A 86 -6.89 -8.87 -6.97
CA LYS A 86 -5.86 -9.00 -5.95
C LYS A 86 -6.08 -10.35 -5.27
N GLN A 87 -5.00 -11.08 -4.99
CA GLN A 87 -5.05 -12.45 -4.45
C GLN A 87 -5.90 -12.48 -3.18
N VAL A 88 -6.97 -13.24 -3.20
CA VAL A 88 -7.86 -13.48 -2.05
C VAL A 88 -7.60 -14.89 -1.57
N PHE A 89 -7.36 -15.08 -0.28
CA PHE A 89 -7.21 -16.39 0.34
C PHE A 89 -8.58 -16.88 0.80
N PHE A 90 -8.85 -18.19 0.70
CA PHE A 90 -10.15 -18.71 1.13
C PHE A 90 -10.34 -18.64 2.66
N ASP A 91 -9.26 -18.57 3.44
CA ASP A 91 -9.24 -18.38 4.89
C ASP A 91 -8.97 -16.91 5.31
N GLN A 92 -9.24 -15.96 4.41
CA GLN A 92 -8.98 -14.54 4.64
C GLN A 92 -9.74 -13.99 5.86
N ALA A 93 -10.93 -14.52 6.17
CA ALA A 93 -11.70 -14.14 7.34
C ALA A 93 -10.99 -14.42 8.70
N GLU A 94 -9.99 -15.30 8.70
CA GLU A 94 -9.20 -15.62 9.89
C GLU A 94 -7.97 -14.70 10.05
N ILE A 95 -7.68 -13.86 9.05
CA ILE A 95 -6.55 -12.91 9.08
C ILE A 95 -6.93 -11.71 9.95
N ARG A 96 -6.20 -11.50 11.04
CA ARG A 96 -6.42 -10.39 11.97
C ARG A 96 -5.71 -9.10 11.54
N ASN A 97 -4.63 -9.23 10.74
CA ASN A 97 -3.79 -8.13 10.27
C ASN A 97 -3.84 -7.99 8.74
N PRO A 98 -5.04 -7.79 8.13
CA PRO A 98 -5.21 -7.86 6.68
C PRO A 98 -4.38 -6.81 5.91
N GLY A 99 -4.18 -5.62 6.48
CA GLY A 99 -3.34 -4.58 5.88
C GLY A 99 -1.87 -4.99 5.78
N ALA A 100 -1.31 -5.58 6.84
CA ALA A 100 0.05 -6.08 6.87
C ALA A 100 0.23 -7.25 5.88
N VAL A 101 -0.65 -8.24 5.93
CA VAL A 101 -0.63 -9.39 5.00
C VAL A 101 -0.71 -8.90 3.56
N ARG A 102 -1.63 -7.99 3.27
CA ARG A 102 -1.81 -7.44 1.94
C ARG A 102 -0.56 -6.74 1.41
N MET A 103 0.07 -5.89 2.21
CA MET A 103 1.30 -5.19 1.84
C MET A 103 2.42 -6.18 1.50
N LEU A 104 2.64 -7.19 2.34
CA LEU A 104 3.70 -8.17 2.12
C LEU A 104 3.44 -9.07 0.89
N VAL A 105 2.17 -9.37 0.61
CA VAL A 105 1.78 -10.13 -0.60
C VAL A 105 1.99 -9.29 -1.85
N ASP A 106 1.54 -8.04 -1.88
CA ASP A 106 1.68 -7.15 -3.03
C ASP A 106 3.16 -6.83 -3.33
N LEU A 107 4.02 -6.81 -2.31
CA LEU A 107 5.48 -6.68 -2.46
C LEU A 107 6.18 -8.02 -2.80
N GLY A 108 5.46 -9.12 -2.89
CA GLY A 108 6.01 -10.44 -3.19
C GLY A 108 6.92 -11.02 -2.10
N LEU A 109 6.85 -10.50 -0.87
CA LEU A 109 7.62 -10.98 0.28
C LEU A 109 7.08 -12.29 0.83
N ILE A 110 5.76 -12.43 0.84
CA ILE A 110 5.04 -13.64 1.27
C ILE A 110 3.98 -14.01 0.25
N SER A 111 3.61 -15.27 0.20
CA SER A 111 2.53 -15.77 -0.66
C SER A 111 1.69 -16.80 0.10
N GLY A 112 0.47 -17.05 -0.36
CA GLY A 112 -0.33 -18.18 0.12
C GLY A 112 0.25 -19.53 -0.30
N TYR A 113 -0.38 -20.59 0.18
CA TYR A 113 -0.07 -21.95 -0.20
C TYR A 113 -0.73 -22.30 -1.54
N THR A 114 -0.29 -23.40 -2.14
CA THR A 114 -0.79 -23.87 -3.45
C THR A 114 -2.26 -24.29 -3.42
N ASP A 115 -2.81 -24.53 -2.23
CA ASP A 115 -4.23 -24.84 -2.02
C ASP A 115 -5.12 -23.59 -1.91
N GLY A 116 -4.53 -22.38 -2.03
CA GLY A 116 -5.25 -21.10 -1.94
C GLY A 116 -5.40 -20.58 -0.52
N SER A 117 -4.87 -21.27 0.52
CA SER A 117 -4.89 -20.81 1.91
C SER A 117 -3.74 -19.86 2.22
N PHE A 118 -3.92 -19.03 3.25
CA PHE A 118 -2.85 -18.27 3.89
C PHE A 118 -2.35 -18.95 5.17
N ARG A 119 -3.23 -19.63 5.89
CA ARG A 119 -3.00 -20.28 7.18
C ARG A 119 -2.52 -19.28 8.25
N PRO A 120 -3.32 -18.28 8.60
CA PRO A 120 -2.89 -17.15 9.46
C PRO A 120 -2.42 -17.61 10.85
N ALA A 121 -3.04 -18.62 11.44
CA ALA A 121 -2.70 -19.14 12.76
C ALA A 121 -1.48 -20.11 12.77
N ALA A 122 -0.99 -20.56 11.60
CA ALA A 122 0.13 -21.49 11.54
C ALA A 122 1.42 -20.83 12.06
N PRO A 123 2.24 -21.55 12.87
CA PRO A 123 3.55 -21.04 13.27
C PRO A 123 4.47 -20.92 12.03
N VAL A 124 5.35 -19.93 12.03
CA VAL A 124 6.34 -19.73 10.96
C VAL A 124 7.65 -20.37 11.36
N THR A 125 8.25 -21.12 10.45
CA THR A 125 9.57 -21.74 10.67
C THR A 125 10.72 -20.75 10.47
N ARG A 126 11.87 -21.06 11.07
CA ARG A 126 13.09 -20.24 10.97
C ARG A 126 13.57 -20.10 9.53
N GLU A 127 13.45 -21.14 8.69
CA GLU A 127 13.85 -21.07 7.27
C GLU A 127 12.84 -20.26 6.41
N GLU A 128 11.55 -20.29 6.74
CA GLU A 128 10.55 -19.44 6.09
C GLU A 128 10.81 -17.96 6.38
N ILE A 129 11.08 -17.63 7.64
CA ILE A 129 11.45 -16.26 8.02
C ILE A 129 12.77 -15.84 7.37
N ALA A 130 13.77 -16.71 7.32
CA ALA A 130 15.02 -16.39 6.64
C ALA A 130 14.82 -16.01 5.17
N LYS A 131 13.89 -16.68 4.46
CA LYS A 131 13.52 -16.32 3.10
C LYS A 131 12.87 -14.93 3.04
N VAL A 132 11.92 -14.64 3.92
CA VAL A 132 11.24 -13.34 3.95
C VAL A 132 12.23 -12.21 4.26
N ILE A 133 13.09 -12.39 5.26
CA ILE A 133 14.14 -11.42 5.64
C ILE A 133 15.13 -11.20 4.49
N ALA A 134 15.59 -12.26 3.83
CA ALA A 134 16.50 -12.12 2.70
C ALA A 134 15.85 -11.30 1.55
N ARG A 135 14.58 -11.58 1.24
CA ARG A 135 13.80 -10.83 0.26
C ARG A 135 13.51 -9.38 0.71
N LEU A 136 13.36 -9.16 1.99
CA LEU A 136 13.24 -7.81 2.57
C LEU A 136 14.54 -7.01 2.35
N CYS A 137 15.70 -7.65 2.39
CA CYS A 137 16.99 -6.98 2.17
C CYS A 137 17.32 -6.73 0.68
N THR A 138 16.97 -7.68 -0.22
CA THR A 138 17.33 -7.62 -1.65
C THR A 138 16.39 -8.47 -2.50
N ASP A 139 16.26 -8.11 -3.79
CA ASP A 139 15.46 -8.89 -4.74
C ASP A 139 16.16 -10.17 -5.19
N ASP A 140 17.49 -10.19 -5.15
CA ASP A 140 18.33 -11.34 -5.55
C ASP A 140 19.31 -11.72 -4.41
N PRO A 141 18.86 -12.50 -3.41
CA PRO A 141 19.74 -12.95 -2.33
C PRO A 141 20.83 -13.87 -2.85
N GLN A 142 22.10 -13.51 -2.62
CA GLN A 142 23.28 -14.30 -2.90
C GLN A 142 24.08 -14.53 -1.61
N ALA A 143 24.67 -15.71 -1.43
CA ALA A 143 25.53 -16.02 -0.31
C ALA A 143 26.85 -16.64 -0.82
N GLU A 144 27.96 -16.18 -0.28
CA GLU A 144 29.30 -16.67 -0.64
C GLU A 144 29.58 -18.04 0.01
N ASN A 145 29.11 -18.23 1.24
CA ASN A 145 29.30 -19.46 2.00
C ASN A 145 27.98 -20.20 2.25
N LEU A 146 27.68 -21.21 1.40
CA LEU A 146 26.49 -22.06 1.55
C LEU A 146 26.61 -23.14 2.65
N LYS A 147 27.63 -23.08 3.50
CA LYS A 147 27.91 -24.04 4.58
C LYS A 147 27.94 -23.36 5.96
N ALA A 148 27.16 -22.30 6.14
CA ALA A 148 27.12 -21.57 7.42
C ALA A 148 26.68 -22.48 8.59
N PHE A 149 25.76 -23.43 8.31
CA PHE A 149 25.24 -24.37 9.30
C PHE A 149 25.17 -25.77 8.72
N ALA A 150 25.52 -26.78 9.53
CA ALA A 150 25.58 -28.18 9.06
C ALA A 150 24.19 -28.77 8.76
N ASP A 151 23.16 -28.34 9.47
CA ASP A 151 21.79 -28.85 9.40
C ASP A 151 20.93 -28.17 8.32
N THR A 152 21.48 -27.22 7.58
CA THR A 152 20.75 -26.55 6.49
C THR A 152 21.10 -27.05 5.08
N ALA A 153 22.15 -27.87 4.94
CA ALA A 153 22.69 -28.28 3.64
C ALA A 153 21.66 -28.93 2.68
N GLY A 154 20.65 -29.62 3.22
CA GLY A 154 19.54 -30.22 2.45
C GLY A 154 18.24 -29.42 2.47
N SER A 155 18.24 -28.24 3.09
CA SER A 155 17.06 -27.42 3.19
C SER A 155 16.89 -26.53 1.94
N TRP A 156 15.65 -26.37 1.49
CA TRP A 156 15.31 -25.41 0.44
C TRP A 156 15.65 -23.96 0.85
N GLY A 157 15.62 -23.68 2.16
CA GLY A 157 15.94 -22.36 2.74
C GLY A 157 17.42 -22.07 2.88
N ASN A 158 18.33 -23.01 2.58
CA ASN A 158 19.76 -22.89 2.86
C ASN A 158 20.39 -21.59 2.31
N LEU A 159 20.09 -21.21 1.07
CA LEU A 159 20.58 -19.97 0.47
C LEU A 159 20.19 -18.74 1.32
N TYR A 160 18.95 -18.65 1.72
CA TYR A 160 18.43 -17.52 2.49
C TYR A 160 19.01 -17.48 3.91
N VAL A 161 19.17 -18.66 4.54
CA VAL A 161 19.79 -18.76 5.86
C VAL A 161 21.24 -18.31 5.80
N CYS A 162 22.02 -18.78 4.82
CA CYS A 162 23.41 -18.38 4.63
C CYS A 162 23.54 -16.88 4.32
N PHE A 163 22.69 -16.34 3.44
CA PHE A 163 22.62 -14.91 3.14
C PHE A 163 22.41 -14.06 4.40
N CYS A 164 21.46 -14.46 5.26
CA CYS A 164 21.15 -13.76 6.50
C CYS A 164 22.29 -13.93 7.55
N ALA A 165 22.93 -15.09 7.58
CA ALA A 165 24.06 -15.35 8.47
C ALA A 165 25.29 -14.50 8.13
N GLU A 166 25.64 -14.38 6.84
CA GLU A 166 26.75 -13.53 6.38
C GLU A 166 26.57 -12.05 6.75
N ARG A 167 25.33 -11.60 6.91
CA ARG A 167 24.97 -10.24 7.31
C ARG A 167 24.73 -10.06 8.81
N GLY A 168 24.95 -11.12 9.60
CA GLY A 168 24.75 -11.10 11.04
C GLY A 168 23.28 -10.96 11.48
N VAL A 169 22.31 -11.09 10.54
CA VAL A 169 20.88 -11.03 10.86
C VAL A 169 20.44 -12.28 11.60
N ILE A 170 20.98 -13.43 11.20
CA ILE A 170 20.69 -14.74 11.79
C ILE A 170 21.94 -15.27 12.48
N THR A 171 21.74 -15.84 13.66
CA THR A 171 22.75 -16.61 14.38
C THR A 171 22.20 -18.02 14.64
N GLY A 172 23.06 -19.02 14.64
CA GLY A 172 22.70 -20.37 15.07
C GLY A 172 22.52 -20.48 16.58
N ASP A 173 22.39 -21.71 17.06
CA ASP A 173 22.23 -22.05 18.48
C ASP A 173 23.52 -21.96 19.33
N GLY A 174 24.59 -21.51 18.73
CA GLY A 174 25.95 -21.48 19.35
C GLY A 174 26.71 -22.80 19.31
N GLN A 175 26.09 -23.86 18.78
CA GLN A 175 26.67 -25.20 18.61
C GLN A 175 26.84 -25.59 17.13
N GLY A 176 26.58 -24.62 16.20
CA GLY A 176 26.73 -24.82 14.75
C GLY A 176 25.50 -25.29 14.04
N ALA A 177 24.35 -25.35 14.71
CA ALA A 177 23.04 -25.66 14.08
C ALA A 177 22.16 -24.42 13.97
N PHE A 178 21.35 -24.36 12.92
CA PHE A 178 20.34 -23.32 12.69
C PHE A 178 18.95 -23.75 13.11
N ARG A 179 18.63 -25.03 13.03
CA ARG A 179 17.30 -25.63 13.28
C ARG A 179 16.22 -25.05 12.35
N PRO A 180 16.34 -25.27 11.04
CA PRO A 180 15.52 -24.59 10.01
C PRO A 180 14.03 -24.84 10.16
N LYS A 181 13.61 -25.98 10.70
CA LYS A 181 12.19 -26.41 10.85
C LYS A 181 11.56 -25.97 12.18
N ASP A 182 12.35 -25.48 13.12
CA ASP A 182 11.80 -24.99 14.39
C ASP A 182 11.01 -23.70 14.13
N ALA A 183 9.95 -23.50 14.91
CA ALA A 183 9.19 -22.25 14.88
C ALA A 183 10.05 -21.10 15.43
N VAL A 184 9.92 -19.91 14.83
CA VAL A 184 10.54 -18.68 15.33
C VAL A 184 9.65 -18.04 16.38
N THR A 185 10.27 -17.48 17.43
CA THR A 185 9.53 -16.66 18.41
C THR A 185 9.39 -15.22 17.94
N ALA A 186 8.39 -14.47 18.48
CA ALA A 186 8.24 -13.05 18.16
C ALA A 186 9.48 -12.23 18.49
N ARG A 187 10.16 -12.53 19.64
CA ARG A 187 11.42 -11.86 20.02
C ARG A 187 12.57 -12.18 19.07
N GLU A 188 12.70 -13.44 18.62
CA GLU A 188 13.72 -13.80 17.63
C GLU A 188 13.48 -13.09 16.30
N LEU A 189 12.23 -12.99 15.86
CA LEU A 189 11.87 -12.24 14.66
C LEU A 189 12.18 -10.74 14.84
N ALA A 190 11.82 -10.14 15.97
CA ALA A 190 12.14 -8.74 16.25
C ALA A 190 13.65 -8.47 16.24
N LYS A 191 14.47 -9.37 16.80
CA LYS A 191 15.93 -9.30 16.68
C LYS A 191 16.40 -9.24 15.24
N MET A 192 15.87 -10.12 14.37
CA MET A 192 16.24 -10.14 12.95
C MET A 192 15.85 -8.82 12.26
N LEU A 193 14.66 -8.30 12.56
CA LEU A 193 14.16 -7.04 12.00
C LEU A 193 14.98 -5.83 12.45
N LEU A 194 15.39 -5.77 13.73
CA LEU A 194 16.26 -4.70 14.23
C LEU A 194 17.60 -4.66 13.47
N VAL A 195 18.21 -5.82 13.21
CA VAL A 195 19.47 -5.89 12.43
C VAL A 195 19.22 -5.47 10.97
N VAL A 196 18.10 -5.84 10.37
CA VAL A 196 17.72 -5.37 9.02
C VAL A 196 17.57 -3.85 8.98
N LEU A 197 17.05 -3.23 10.04
CA LEU A 197 16.91 -1.77 10.16
C LEU A 197 18.25 -1.06 10.43
N GLY A 198 19.35 -1.80 10.63
CA GLY A 198 20.70 -1.25 10.79
C GLY A 198 21.21 -1.23 12.22
N GLU A 199 20.49 -1.81 13.18
CA GLU A 199 21.00 -1.98 14.54
C GLU A 199 22.14 -3.01 14.57
N ASP A 200 23.14 -2.79 15.44
CA ASP A 200 24.28 -3.71 15.57
C ASP A 200 23.84 -5.04 16.20
N GLY A 201 23.88 -6.12 15.42
CA GLY A 201 23.54 -7.48 15.87
C GLY A 201 24.35 -7.97 17.08
N ALA A 202 25.58 -7.47 17.28
CA ALA A 202 26.39 -7.81 18.43
C ALA A 202 25.77 -7.33 19.75
N ARG A 203 24.99 -6.28 19.73
CA ARG A 203 24.23 -5.77 20.87
C ARG A 203 23.22 -6.79 21.42
N TYR A 204 22.71 -7.65 20.55
CA TYR A 204 21.67 -8.65 20.89
C TYR A 204 22.25 -10.05 21.09
N THR A 205 23.39 -10.14 21.81
CA THR A 205 24.06 -11.40 22.16
C THR A 205 24.37 -11.48 23.67
N GLY A 206 24.67 -12.68 24.17
CA GLY A 206 25.02 -12.89 25.57
C GLY A 206 23.83 -12.73 26.53
N SER A 207 24.11 -12.60 27.83
CA SER A 207 23.08 -12.43 28.85
C SER A 207 22.27 -11.14 28.63
N GLY A 208 20.95 -11.18 28.86
CA GLY A 208 20.05 -10.03 28.71
C GLY A 208 19.83 -9.58 27.26
N TRP A 209 20.11 -10.41 26.27
CA TRP A 209 19.86 -10.06 24.87
C TRP A 209 18.39 -9.81 24.57
N GLY A 210 17.51 -10.59 25.22
CA GLY A 210 16.07 -10.48 25.00
C GLY A 210 15.52 -9.14 25.46
N GLU A 211 15.91 -8.67 26.63
CA GLU A 211 15.49 -7.39 27.19
C GLU A 211 15.95 -6.21 26.31
N ARG A 212 17.14 -6.32 25.70
CA ARG A 212 17.62 -5.30 24.77
C ARG A 212 16.84 -5.29 23.46
N VAL A 213 16.50 -6.47 22.92
CA VAL A 213 15.63 -6.59 21.76
C VAL A 213 14.26 -5.98 22.05
N ASP A 214 13.67 -6.35 23.19
CA ASP A 214 12.32 -5.88 23.56
C ASP A 214 12.29 -4.35 23.72
N ALA A 215 13.30 -3.78 24.38
CA ALA A 215 13.39 -2.32 24.55
C ALA A 215 13.48 -1.57 23.23
N ASP A 216 14.32 -2.05 22.29
CA ASP A 216 14.49 -1.40 21.00
C ASP A 216 13.30 -1.65 20.08
N ALA A 217 12.71 -2.84 20.09
CA ALA A 217 11.53 -3.17 19.30
C ALA A 217 10.28 -2.37 19.76
N LEU A 218 10.10 -2.19 21.07
CA LEU A 218 9.06 -1.30 21.62
C LEU A 218 9.30 0.15 21.22
N ARG A 219 10.52 0.65 21.35
CA ARG A 219 10.88 2.03 20.97
C ARG A 219 10.60 2.32 19.48
N LEU A 220 10.79 1.34 18.62
CA LEU A 220 10.57 1.48 17.16
C LEU A 220 9.14 1.10 16.73
N GLY A 221 8.28 0.68 17.65
CA GLY A 221 6.91 0.29 17.32
C GLY A 221 6.79 -1.07 16.61
N ILE A 222 7.85 -1.90 16.60
CA ILE A 222 7.80 -3.22 15.93
C ILE A 222 6.72 -4.11 16.54
N TYR A 223 6.45 -3.99 17.85
CA TYR A 223 5.44 -4.76 18.57
C TYR A 223 4.05 -4.11 18.60
N ASP A 224 3.85 -2.98 17.91
CA ASP A 224 2.56 -2.30 17.91
C ASP A 224 1.45 -3.21 17.34
N GLY A 225 0.36 -3.32 18.09
CA GLY A 225 -0.76 -4.22 17.77
C GLY A 225 -0.51 -5.72 18.02
N PHE A 226 0.69 -6.12 18.44
CA PHE A 226 0.97 -7.52 18.75
C PHE A 226 0.49 -7.91 20.16
N GLY A 227 -0.50 -8.79 20.24
CA GLY A 227 -1.09 -9.25 21.50
C GLY A 227 -0.53 -10.58 22.05
N GLY A 228 0.45 -11.18 21.36
CA GLY A 228 1.01 -12.49 21.73
C GLY A 228 2.13 -12.39 22.78
N LYS A 229 2.64 -13.56 23.19
CA LYS A 229 3.81 -13.64 24.07
C LYS A 229 5.10 -13.61 23.26
N LEU A 230 6.06 -12.78 23.65
CA LEU A 230 7.32 -12.57 22.91
C LEU A 230 8.19 -13.84 22.77
N ASP A 231 8.12 -14.73 23.76
CA ASP A 231 8.89 -16.00 23.76
C ASP A 231 8.14 -17.17 23.13
N SER A 232 6.93 -16.96 22.63
CA SER A 232 6.15 -18.00 21.96
C SER A 232 6.34 -17.96 20.46
N ALA A 233 6.09 -19.12 19.80
CA ALA A 233 6.09 -19.21 18.34
C ALA A 233 5.12 -18.17 17.76
N VAL A 234 5.63 -17.37 16.81
CA VAL A 234 4.83 -16.35 16.11
C VAL A 234 4.00 -17.02 15.01
N SER A 235 2.73 -16.61 14.89
CA SER A 235 1.88 -17.02 13.78
C SER A 235 2.26 -16.31 12.48
N ARG A 236 1.83 -16.83 11.31
CA ARG A 236 2.09 -16.20 10.02
C ARG A 236 1.47 -14.80 9.94
N ASP A 237 0.27 -14.63 10.49
CA ASP A 237 -0.43 -13.35 10.54
C ASP A 237 0.33 -12.34 11.42
N ASP A 238 0.71 -12.74 12.64
CA ASP A 238 1.49 -11.89 13.53
C ASP A 238 2.91 -11.60 12.99
N ALA A 239 3.52 -12.57 12.31
CA ALA A 239 4.81 -12.33 11.66
C ALA A 239 4.69 -11.25 10.56
N CYS A 240 3.59 -11.25 9.79
CA CYS A 240 3.33 -10.18 8.83
C CYS A 240 3.18 -8.82 9.52
N LEU A 241 2.48 -8.75 10.66
CA LEU A 241 2.35 -7.53 11.44
C LEU A 241 3.71 -6.98 11.88
N LEU A 242 4.54 -7.83 12.51
CA LEU A 242 5.87 -7.40 12.99
C LEU A 242 6.78 -6.93 11.84
N ILE A 243 6.77 -7.63 10.71
CA ILE A 243 7.54 -7.25 9.51
C ILE A 243 7.02 -5.94 8.94
N TYR A 244 5.71 -5.78 8.82
CA TYR A 244 5.08 -4.56 8.34
C TYR A 244 5.43 -3.35 9.22
N ASN A 245 5.34 -3.50 10.55
CA ASN A 245 5.71 -2.46 11.49
C ASN A 245 7.19 -2.07 11.35
N ALA A 246 8.08 -3.05 11.22
CA ALA A 246 9.50 -2.78 10.97
C ALA A 246 9.73 -2.03 9.65
N MET A 247 8.96 -2.36 8.60
CA MET A 247 9.05 -1.66 7.31
C MET A 247 8.60 -0.20 7.38
N GLN A 248 7.77 0.16 8.36
CA GLN A 248 7.34 1.55 8.63
C GLN A 248 8.39 2.36 9.39
N CYS A 249 9.41 1.71 9.99
CA CYS A 249 10.46 2.42 10.69
C CYS A 249 11.27 3.30 9.74
N PRO A 250 11.80 4.45 10.21
CA PRO A 250 12.68 5.29 9.41
C PRO A 250 13.89 4.52 8.87
N ALA A 251 14.14 4.66 7.57
CA ALA A 251 15.30 4.03 6.93
C ALA A 251 16.59 4.72 7.34
N VAL A 252 17.58 3.92 7.74
CA VAL A 252 18.94 4.40 8.03
C VAL A 252 19.83 4.06 6.85
N VAL A 253 20.55 5.05 6.33
CA VAL A 253 21.49 4.91 5.23
C VAL A 253 22.89 5.29 5.67
N ASN A 254 23.89 4.54 5.19
CA ASN A 254 25.28 4.88 5.41
C ASN A 254 25.76 5.86 4.34
N GLU A 255 26.17 7.04 4.74
CA GLU A 255 26.72 8.03 3.82
C GLU A 255 28.16 7.63 3.45
N LYS A 256 28.33 7.15 2.21
CA LYS A 256 29.63 6.63 1.72
C LYS A 256 30.80 7.61 1.86
N ALA A 257 30.52 8.92 1.83
CA ALA A 257 31.55 9.94 1.93
C ALA A 257 32.10 10.14 3.36
N THR A 258 31.28 9.97 4.36
CA THR A 258 31.62 10.24 5.77
C THR A 258 31.62 8.99 6.64
N GLY A 259 31.01 7.89 6.18
CA GLY A 259 30.75 6.69 6.98
C GLY A 259 29.69 6.90 8.07
N MET A 260 29.00 8.04 8.07
CA MET A 260 27.98 8.35 9.07
C MET A 260 26.65 7.71 8.70
N MET A 261 25.98 7.17 9.71
CA MET A 261 24.60 6.70 9.59
C MET A 261 23.65 7.87 9.74
N ARG A 262 22.71 8.01 8.81
CA ARG A 262 21.65 9.04 8.85
C ARG A 262 20.34 8.50 8.33
N TYR A 263 19.24 9.17 8.64
CA TYR A 263 17.95 8.84 8.05
C TYR A 263 17.92 9.19 6.56
N ALA A 264 17.30 8.32 5.75
CA ALA A 264 16.90 8.67 4.40
C ALA A 264 15.77 9.72 4.48
N LEU A 265 15.88 10.80 3.72
CA LEU A 265 14.91 11.89 3.74
C LEU A 265 14.21 12.02 2.38
N ASP A 266 12.97 12.49 2.40
CA ASP A 266 12.25 12.92 1.22
C ASP A 266 12.63 14.37 0.82
N ASP A 267 12.01 14.90 -0.23
CA ASP A 267 12.28 16.25 -0.73
C ASP A 267 11.81 17.34 0.26
N LEU A 268 10.95 17.02 1.22
CA LEU A 268 10.47 17.88 2.29
C LEU A 268 11.25 17.69 3.60
N MET A 269 12.34 16.93 3.57
CA MET A 269 13.21 16.62 4.72
C MET A 269 12.55 15.74 5.78
N ASN A 270 11.47 15.03 5.46
CA ASN A 270 10.88 14.04 6.35
C ASN A 270 11.60 12.69 6.22
N PRO A 271 11.75 11.93 7.30
CA PRO A 271 12.32 10.59 7.24
C PRO A 271 11.48 9.67 6.33
N LYS A 272 12.14 9.04 5.35
CA LYS A 272 11.54 7.94 4.58
C LYS A 272 11.51 6.69 5.42
N THR A 273 10.47 5.89 5.26
CA THR A 273 10.40 4.57 5.87
C THR A 273 11.35 3.59 5.19
N TYR A 274 11.63 2.47 5.85
CA TYR A 274 12.40 1.39 5.25
C TYR A 274 11.77 0.90 3.95
N MET A 275 10.43 0.72 3.91
CA MET A 275 9.76 0.25 2.70
C MET A 275 9.81 1.26 1.55
N GLU A 276 9.68 2.56 1.81
CA GLU A 276 9.84 3.60 0.78
C GLU A 276 11.25 3.54 0.16
N THR A 277 12.26 3.39 1.00
CA THR A 277 13.67 3.35 0.54
C THR A 277 14.01 2.03 -0.14
N ARG A 278 13.57 0.90 0.42
CA ARG A 278 13.91 -0.44 -0.07
C ARG A 278 13.18 -0.83 -1.36
N PHE A 279 11.89 -0.49 -1.46
CA PHE A 279 11.05 -0.90 -2.60
C PHE A 279 10.79 0.24 -3.59
N GLY A 280 11.24 1.46 -3.29
CA GLY A 280 10.99 2.62 -4.14
C GLY A 280 9.52 3.06 -4.14
N LEU A 281 8.81 2.84 -3.03
CA LEU A 281 7.43 3.26 -2.89
C LEU A 281 7.33 4.78 -2.82
N VAL A 282 6.26 5.32 -3.40
CA VAL A 282 5.88 6.72 -3.25
C VAL A 282 4.68 6.77 -2.32
N ARG A 283 4.83 7.45 -1.18
CA ARG A 283 3.78 7.67 -0.21
C ARG A 283 2.99 8.93 -0.56
N TYR A 284 1.68 8.83 -0.57
CA TYR A 284 0.74 9.94 -0.65
C TYR A 284 -0.03 10.01 0.65
N THR A 285 0.09 11.13 1.36
CA THR A 285 -0.57 11.38 2.65
C THR A 285 -1.60 12.49 2.49
N GLY A 286 -2.79 12.30 3.01
CA GLY A 286 -3.85 13.31 3.00
C GLY A 286 -5.12 12.81 3.66
N VAL A 287 -6.06 13.72 3.91
CA VAL A 287 -7.37 13.37 4.43
C VAL A 287 -8.14 12.58 3.36
N LEU A 288 -8.65 11.41 3.71
CA LEU A 288 -9.51 10.61 2.82
C LEU A 288 -10.87 11.28 2.72
N GLU A 289 -11.11 11.99 1.62
CA GLU A 289 -12.37 12.73 1.36
C GLU A 289 -13.47 11.85 0.82
N ALA A 290 -13.12 10.90 -0.04
CA ALA A 290 -14.10 10.06 -0.72
C ALA A 290 -13.56 8.66 -1.01
N ASN A 291 -14.49 7.70 -1.06
CA ASN A 291 -14.25 6.35 -1.54
C ASN A 291 -15.48 5.80 -2.29
N GLU A 292 -15.49 4.53 -2.60
CA GLU A 292 -16.61 3.86 -3.28
C GLU A 292 -17.91 3.81 -2.47
N CYS A 293 -17.87 4.11 -1.17
CA CYS A 293 -19.02 4.08 -0.28
C CYS A 293 -19.65 5.47 -0.09
N ALA A 294 -18.82 6.50 0.10
CA ALA A 294 -19.27 7.86 0.36
C ALA A 294 -18.26 8.94 -0.07
N ASP A 295 -18.73 10.18 -0.19
CA ASP A 295 -17.93 11.38 -0.46
C ASP A 295 -18.30 12.45 0.58
N LEU A 296 -17.36 12.79 1.43
CA LEU A 296 -17.55 13.79 2.50
C LEU A 296 -17.64 15.23 1.97
N THR A 297 -17.18 15.47 0.75
CA THR A 297 -17.17 16.81 0.14
C THR A 297 -18.46 17.11 -0.60
N MET A 298 -19.25 16.10 -0.93
CA MET A 298 -20.48 16.24 -1.73
C MET A 298 -21.58 15.32 -1.21
N ALA A 299 -22.64 15.91 -0.68
CA ALA A 299 -23.81 15.15 -0.26
C ALA A 299 -24.33 14.27 -1.41
N GLY A 300 -24.56 13.00 -1.10
CA GLY A 300 -24.98 12.04 -2.10
C GLY A 300 -23.87 11.55 -3.06
N GLY A 301 -22.60 12.01 -2.93
CA GLY A 301 -21.46 11.58 -3.75
C GLY A 301 -20.87 10.23 -3.32
N LYS A 302 -20.27 9.52 -4.26
CA LYS A 302 -19.34 8.40 -4.04
C LYS A 302 -18.49 8.18 -5.28
N LEU A 303 -17.34 7.55 -5.13
CA LEU A 303 -16.49 7.21 -6.26
C LEU A 303 -16.93 5.88 -6.93
N ALA A 304 -16.28 5.58 -8.05
CA ALA A 304 -16.39 4.26 -8.66
C ALA A 304 -15.80 3.18 -7.72
N ALA A 305 -16.26 1.93 -7.91
CA ALA A 305 -15.73 0.80 -7.13
C ALA A 305 -14.20 0.69 -7.25
N GLY A 306 -13.53 0.46 -6.15
CA GLY A 306 -12.08 0.35 -6.08
C GLY A 306 -11.33 1.68 -6.15
N MET A 307 -12.00 2.82 -5.89
CA MET A 307 -11.38 4.15 -5.95
C MET A 307 -11.39 4.83 -4.59
N SER A 308 -10.34 5.60 -4.32
CA SER A 308 -10.20 6.46 -3.14
C SER A 308 -9.64 7.82 -3.55
N LYS A 309 -10.02 8.88 -2.82
CA LYS A 309 -9.55 10.25 -3.06
C LYS A 309 -9.05 10.90 -1.79
N LEU A 310 -7.84 11.41 -1.83
CA LEU A 310 -7.26 12.23 -0.77
C LEU A 310 -7.41 13.71 -1.07
N ALA A 311 -7.57 14.52 -0.03
CA ALA A 311 -7.59 15.98 -0.12
C ALA A 311 -6.35 16.48 -0.86
N GLY A 312 -6.57 17.34 -1.86
CA GLY A 312 -5.50 17.91 -2.66
C GLY A 312 -4.84 16.98 -3.67
N HIS A 313 -5.29 15.72 -3.78
CA HIS A 313 -4.76 14.73 -4.72
C HIS A 313 -5.80 14.29 -5.75
N LYS A 314 -5.32 13.63 -6.82
CA LYS A 314 -6.18 12.91 -7.76
C LYS A 314 -6.74 11.63 -7.11
N GLU A 315 -7.69 11.00 -7.78
CA GLU A 315 -8.18 9.68 -7.38
C GLU A 315 -7.11 8.59 -7.54
N PHE A 316 -7.14 7.63 -6.62
CA PHE A 316 -6.26 6.47 -6.59
C PHE A 316 -7.09 5.21 -6.84
N ALA A 317 -6.58 4.31 -7.68
CA ALA A 317 -7.21 3.02 -7.97
C ALA A 317 -6.94 2.02 -6.83
N VAL A 318 -7.52 2.28 -5.67
CA VAL A 318 -7.44 1.45 -4.46
C VAL A 318 -8.70 1.64 -3.63
N SER A 319 -9.29 0.52 -3.16
CA SER A 319 -10.37 0.56 -2.17
C SER A 319 -9.84 0.98 -0.81
N SER A 320 -10.64 1.74 -0.07
CA SER A 320 -10.36 2.07 1.33
C SER A 320 -11.53 1.67 2.22
N ASP A 321 -11.21 1.36 3.48
CA ASP A 321 -12.21 1.11 4.49
C ASP A 321 -13.06 2.36 4.74
N LEU A 322 -14.37 2.17 4.90
CA LEU A 322 -15.31 3.26 5.20
C LEU A 322 -14.95 3.99 6.49
N SER A 323 -14.37 3.30 7.47
CA SER A 323 -13.93 3.90 8.74
C SER A 323 -12.73 4.86 8.61
N LEU A 324 -12.06 4.85 7.46
CA LEU A 324 -10.95 5.78 7.18
C LEU A 324 -11.42 7.12 6.61
N LEU A 325 -12.69 7.26 6.22
CA LEU A 325 -13.21 8.53 5.74
C LEU A 325 -13.09 9.63 6.80
N GLY A 326 -12.58 10.76 6.39
CA GLY A 326 -12.28 11.90 7.26
C GLY A 326 -10.95 11.80 8.01
N ARG A 327 -10.26 10.65 7.95
CA ARG A 327 -8.94 10.44 8.57
C ARG A 327 -7.81 10.81 7.62
N THR A 328 -6.67 11.20 8.18
CA THR A 328 -5.42 11.28 7.43
C THR A 328 -4.93 9.86 7.16
N VAL A 329 -4.74 9.52 5.88
CA VAL A 329 -4.29 8.19 5.48
C VAL A 329 -3.08 8.25 4.57
N ASP A 330 -2.31 7.17 4.57
CA ASP A 330 -1.21 6.92 3.65
C ASP A 330 -1.64 5.93 2.57
N ILE A 331 -1.39 6.28 1.32
CA ILE A 331 -1.49 5.40 0.15
C ILE A 331 -0.11 5.23 -0.44
N TYR A 332 0.33 3.99 -0.59
CA TYR A 332 1.63 3.66 -1.17
C TYR A 332 1.47 3.23 -2.63
N MET A 333 2.31 3.81 -3.50
CA MET A 333 2.30 3.53 -4.94
C MET A 333 3.65 2.98 -5.39
N LEU A 334 3.62 1.95 -6.22
CA LEU A 334 4.79 1.40 -6.92
C LEU A 334 4.51 1.39 -8.42
N ASN A 335 5.34 2.06 -9.21
CA ASN A 335 5.19 2.14 -10.68
C ASN A 335 3.80 2.62 -11.15
N GLY A 336 3.12 3.43 -10.35
CA GLY A 336 1.79 3.96 -10.67
C GLY A 336 0.61 3.09 -10.21
N GLU A 337 0.86 1.95 -9.60
CA GLU A 337 -0.14 1.07 -9.01
C GLU A 337 -0.12 1.14 -7.48
N ALA A 338 -1.29 1.03 -6.85
CA ALA A 338 -1.37 1.01 -5.39
C ALA A 338 -0.92 -0.34 -4.82
N VAL A 339 -0.10 -0.27 -3.78
CA VAL A 339 0.44 -1.41 -3.05
C VAL A 339 -0.12 -1.39 -1.62
N GLY A 340 -0.62 -2.51 -1.17
CA GLY A 340 -1.31 -2.61 0.10
C GLY A 340 -2.70 -1.97 0.07
N SER A 341 -3.26 -1.72 1.24
CA SER A 341 -4.49 -0.95 1.45
C SER A 341 -4.14 0.41 2.04
N PRO A 342 -4.97 1.44 1.85
CA PRO A 342 -4.83 2.70 2.58
C PRO A 342 -4.83 2.45 4.09
N VAL A 343 -3.97 3.12 4.82
CA VAL A 343 -3.83 3.00 6.27
C VAL A 343 -3.87 4.37 6.92
N ALA A 344 -4.40 4.43 8.15
CA ALA A 344 -4.36 5.68 8.90
C ALA A 344 -2.91 6.10 9.14
N SER A 345 -2.59 7.37 8.89
CA SER A 345 -1.28 7.93 9.15
C SER A 345 -1.01 8.05 10.65
N ALA A 346 0.25 7.91 11.03
CA ALA A 346 0.67 8.19 12.39
C ALA A 346 0.59 9.69 12.69
N GLY A 347 0.20 10.04 13.91
CA GLY A 347 0.23 11.40 14.42
C GLY A 347 -1.11 12.12 14.51
N GLU A 348 -2.19 11.59 13.91
CA GLU A 348 -3.53 12.12 14.18
C GLU A 348 -4.05 11.61 15.54
N ILE A 349 -4.85 12.42 16.21
CA ILE A 349 -5.60 12.01 17.39
C ILE A 349 -6.98 11.55 16.95
N TYR A 350 -7.33 10.34 17.33
CA TYR A 350 -8.57 9.69 16.93
C TYR A 350 -9.24 9.05 18.15
N TYR A 351 -10.47 9.45 18.45
CA TYR A 351 -11.27 8.87 19.54
C TYR A 351 -12.67 8.52 19.06
N THR A 352 -13.25 7.49 19.68
CA THR A 352 -14.65 7.11 19.49
C THR A 352 -15.35 7.07 20.84
N PHE A 353 -16.49 7.72 20.94
CA PHE A 353 -17.30 7.86 22.14
C PHE A 353 -18.69 7.25 21.92
N ALA A 354 -19.26 6.72 23.02
CA ALA A 354 -20.60 6.15 23.00
C ALA A 354 -21.69 7.24 23.01
N ASP A 355 -21.41 8.39 23.62
CA ASP A 355 -22.37 9.50 23.73
C ASP A 355 -21.69 10.87 23.88
N ALA A 356 -22.50 11.94 23.81
CA ALA A 356 -22.00 13.31 23.91
C ALA A 356 -21.52 13.70 25.33
N GLN A 357 -21.94 13.00 26.39
CA GLN A 357 -21.47 13.28 27.75
C GLN A 357 -20.04 12.79 27.93
N GLU A 358 -19.74 11.60 27.38
CA GLU A 358 -18.40 11.05 27.38
C GLU A 358 -17.44 11.95 26.60
N LEU A 359 -17.83 12.36 25.39
CA LEU A 359 -17.07 13.35 24.61
C LEU A 359 -16.82 14.63 25.39
N LYS A 360 -17.87 15.20 26.01
CA LYS A 360 -17.75 16.42 26.81
C LYS A 360 -16.79 16.24 27.98
N ALA A 361 -16.88 15.12 28.70
CA ALA A 361 -16.00 14.84 29.83
C ALA A 361 -14.52 14.78 29.40
N VAL A 362 -14.24 14.21 28.24
CA VAL A 362 -12.88 14.16 27.67
C VAL A 362 -12.41 15.57 27.22
N CYS A 363 -13.26 16.36 26.59
CA CYS A 363 -12.94 17.75 26.25
C CYS A 363 -12.61 18.56 27.50
N ASP A 364 -13.44 18.47 28.54
CA ASP A 364 -13.25 19.21 29.80
C ASP A 364 -11.96 18.76 30.54
N SER A 365 -11.64 17.46 30.53
CA SER A 365 -10.50 16.89 31.26
C SER A 365 -9.15 17.08 30.56
N ASN A 366 -9.12 17.10 29.21
CA ASN A 366 -7.91 17.13 28.39
C ASN A 366 -7.70 18.45 27.65
N SER A 367 -8.54 19.45 27.89
CA SER A 367 -8.50 20.76 27.21
C SER A 367 -8.68 20.67 25.69
N PHE A 368 -9.36 19.62 25.20
CA PHE A 368 -9.73 19.52 23.80
C PHE A 368 -10.84 20.51 23.46
N THR A 369 -10.78 21.08 22.27
CA THR A 369 -11.80 21.97 21.71
C THR A 369 -12.12 21.56 20.28
N PHE A 370 -13.11 22.21 19.66
CA PHE A 370 -13.38 22.05 18.24
C PHE A 370 -12.66 23.16 17.45
N ALA A 371 -12.11 22.82 16.30
CA ALA A 371 -11.53 23.81 15.38
C ALA A 371 -12.63 24.75 14.85
N ASP A 372 -12.29 25.99 14.52
CA ASP A 372 -13.25 26.99 13.99
C ASP A 372 -13.89 26.51 12.67
N ASN A 373 -13.17 25.70 11.90
CA ASN A 373 -13.60 25.08 10.65
C ASN A 373 -13.91 23.57 10.80
N CYS A 374 -14.25 23.12 12.02
CA CYS A 374 -14.60 21.72 12.27
C CYS A 374 -15.73 21.25 11.36
N SER A 375 -15.51 20.13 10.71
CA SER A 375 -16.49 19.49 9.81
C SER A 375 -17.31 18.44 10.56
N TYR A 376 -18.62 18.44 10.34
CA TYR A 376 -19.55 17.52 11.00
C TYR A 376 -20.22 16.62 9.97
N TYR A 377 -20.32 15.33 10.30
CA TYR A 377 -20.93 14.32 9.42
C TYR A 377 -21.88 13.42 10.21
N SER A 378 -22.99 13.03 9.58
CA SER A 378 -23.94 12.02 10.07
C SER A 378 -24.02 10.87 9.09
N ASN A 379 -23.58 9.67 9.50
CA ASN A 379 -23.49 8.50 8.62
C ASN A 379 -22.77 8.85 7.28
N PHE A 380 -21.66 9.57 7.39
CA PHE A 380 -20.81 10.01 6.26
C PHE A 380 -21.48 11.03 5.30
N GLU A 381 -22.56 11.66 5.73
CA GLU A 381 -23.17 12.80 5.03
C GLU A 381 -22.87 14.11 5.76
N PRO A 382 -22.64 15.22 5.05
CA PRO A 382 -22.43 16.52 5.67
C PRO A 382 -23.55 16.90 6.64
N ALA A 383 -23.17 17.39 7.82
CA ALA A 383 -24.07 17.79 8.89
C ALA A 383 -23.63 19.12 9.52
N THR A 384 -24.32 19.57 10.54
CA THR A 384 -23.96 20.72 11.36
C THR A 384 -23.67 20.30 12.81
N ALA A 385 -23.06 21.18 13.59
CA ALA A 385 -22.76 20.93 15.00
C ALA A 385 -23.98 20.51 15.84
N ASP A 386 -25.19 20.85 15.38
CA ASP A 386 -26.44 20.50 16.06
C ASP A 386 -26.64 18.98 16.18
N ILE A 387 -25.94 18.17 15.34
CA ILE A 387 -25.99 16.70 15.43
C ILE A 387 -25.61 16.18 16.82
N LEU A 388 -24.72 16.88 17.53
CA LEU A 388 -24.30 16.52 18.89
C LEU A 388 -25.41 16.78 19.93
N SER A 389 -26.39 17.63 19.62
CA SER A 389 -27.53 17.94 20.49
C SER A 389 -28.70 16.94 20.31
N SER A 390 -28.73 16.22 19.20
CA SER A 390 -29.78 15.25 18.87
C SER A 390 -29.20 14.02 18.19
N LEU A 391 -28.54 13.18 18.99
CA LEU A 391 -27.89 11.97 18.49
C LEU A 391 -28.92 10.93 18.07
N PRO A 392 -28.71 10.21 16.96
CA PRO A 392 -29.51 9.07 16.59
C PRO A 392 -29.32 7.92 17.59
N GLU A 393 -30.27 6.97 17.57
CA GLU A 393 -30.20 5.77 18.39
C GLU A 393 -28.93 4.96 18.05
N ASN A 394 -28.27 4.44 19.08
CA ASN A 394 -27.00 3.69 18.98
C ASN A 394 -25.90 4.46 18.23
N ALA A 395 -25.89 5.78 18.39
CA ALA A 395 -24.84 6.60 17.80
C ALA A 395 -23.47 6.30 18.44
N LYS A 396 -22.45 6.30 17.61
CA LYS A 396 -21.04 6.46 18.04
C LYS A 396 -20.52 7.78 17.48
N ILE A 397 -19.79 8.51 18.31
CA ILE A 397 -19.19 9.78 17.93
C ILE A 397 -17.70 9.57 17.75
N THR A 398 -17.21 9.76 16.54
CA THR A 398 -15.77 9.75 16.24
C THR A 398 -15.29 11.18 16.05
N VAL A 399 -14.21 11.54 16.73
CA VAL A 399 -13.55 12.83 16.58
C VAL A 399 -12.12 12.65 16.11
N ILE A 400 -11.67 13.54 15.25
CA ILE A 400 -10.36 13.47 14.62
C ILE A 400 -9.70 14.85 14.74
N ASP A 401 -8.46 14.86 15.25
CA ASP A 401 -7.54 15.99 15.21
C ASP A 401 -6.38 15.60 14.29
N HIS A 402 -6.32 16.21 13.11
CA HIS A 402 -5.34 15.88 12.08
C HIS A 402 -3.94 16.39 12.38
N THR A 403 -3.83 17.42 13.24
CA THR A 403 -2.60 18.17 13.46
C THR A 403 -1.95 17.90 14.81
N GLY A 404 -2.70 17.32 15.76
CA GLY A 404 -2.26 17.09 17.13
C GLY A 404 -2.23 18.39 17.97
N ASP A 405 -3.01 19.41 17.58
CA ASP A 405 -3.07 20.70 18.28
C ASP A 405 -4.16 20.74 19.37
N LEU A 406 -4.79 19.60 19.66
CA LEU A 406 -5.88 19.40 20.61
C LEU A 406 -7.20 20.08 20.18
N LYS A 407 -7.35 20.31 18.86
CA LYS A 407 -8.60 20.80 18.27
C LYS A 407 -9.14 19.77 17.28
N PHE A 408 -10.37 19.36 17.49
CA PHE A 408 -10.99 18.40 16.57
C PHE A 408 -11.38 19.08 15.25
N ASP A 409 -10.84 18.58 14.15
CA ASP A 409 -11.12 19.04 12.78
C ASP A 409 -12.34 18.35 12.20
N VAL A 410 -12.64 17.13 12.64
CA VAL A 410 -13.76 16.33 12.15
C VAL A 410 -14.52 15.70 13.30
N VAL A 411 -15.84 15.75 13.20
CA VAL A 411 -16.79 15.00 14.03
C VAL A 411 -17.68 14.15 13.14
N LEU A 412 -17.60 12.84 13.31
CA LEU A 412 -18.41 11.89 12.58
C LEU A 412 -19.34 11.13 13.54
N VAL A 413 -20.65 11.30 13.36
CA VAL A 413 -21.66 10.57 14.11
C VAL A 413 -22.17 9.43 13.24
N THR A 414 -22.04 8.18 13.69
CA THR A 414 -22.52 6.99 13.00
C THR A 414 -23.51 6.21 13.84
N SER A 415 -24.64 5.82 13.26
CA SER A 415 -25.56 4.86 13.90
C SER A 415 -25.10 3.44 13.63
N VAL A 416 -24.79 2.68 14.68
CA VAL A 416 -24.24 1.33 14.57
C VAL A 416 -25.19 0.32 15.22
N ARG A 417 -25.53 -0.77 14.52
CA ARG A 417 -26.35 -1.86 15.01
C ARG A 417 -25.67 -3.20 14.77
N THR A 418 -26.01 -4.20 15.53
CA THR A 418 -25.52 -5.57 15.35
C THR A 418 -26.47 -6.36 14.44
N ALA A 419 -25.92 -7.14 13.54
CA ALA A 419 -26.64 -8.05 12.66
C ALA A 419 -25.88 -9.38 12.54
N THR A 420 -26.50 -10.37 11.89
CA THR A 420 -25.87 -11.67 11.62
C THR A 420 -25.80 -11.90 10.11
N VAL A 421 -24.68 -12.35 9.61
CA VAL A 421 -24.51 -12.74 8.21
C VAL A 421 -25.30 -14.00 7.93
N VAL A 422 -26.19 -13.96 6.94
CA VAL A 422 -27.01 -15.10 6.49
C VAL A 422 -26.37 -15.80 5.31
N SER A 423 -25.92 -15.02 4.32
CA SER A 423 -25.28 -15.52 3.11
C SER A 423 -24.09 -14.62 2.75
N THR A 424 -23.07 -15.19 2.15
CA THR A 424 -21.88 -14.47 1.68
C THR A 424 -21.88 -14.24 0.17
N ASP A 425 -22.78 -14.92 -0.57
CA ASP A 425 -22.95 -14.73 -2.02
C ASP A 425 -24.41 -15.01 -2.42
N PRO A 426 -25.22 -13.98 -2.69
CA PRO A 426 -24.94 -12.55 -2.42
C PRO A 426 -24.83 -12.28 -0.91
N LEU A 427 -24.03 -11.25 -0.56
CA LEU A 427 -23.86 -10.88 0.85
C LEU A 427 -25.17 -10.38 1.43
N THR A 428 -25.70 -11.11 2.41
CA THR A 428 -27.02 -10.87 3.03
C THR A 428 -26.89 -10.98 4.53
N ILE A 429 -27.56 -10.08 5.26
CA ILE A 429 -27.61 -10.07 6.71
C ILE A 429 -29.04 -10.22 7.23
N SER A 430 -29.17 -10.74 8.43
CA SER A 430 -30.40 -10.72 9.22
C SER A 430 -30.33 -9.64 10.28
N LEU A 431 -31.33 -8.76 10.28
CA LEU A 431 -31.54 -7.76 11.31
C LEU A 431 -32.92 -8.01 11.94
N GLY A 432 -32.93 -8.65 13.10
CA GLY A 432 -34.19 -9.15 13.70
C GLY A 432 -34.83 -10.25 12.86
N MET A 433 -36.04 -10.03 12.38
CA MET A 433 -36.79 -10.99 11.54
C MET A 433 -36.70 -10.63 10.02
N SER A 434 -35.91 -9.63 9.61
CA SER A 434 -35.80 -9.21 8.22
C SER A 434 -34.42 -9.52 7.67
N GLU A 435 -34.36 -10.07 6.47
CA GLU A 435 -33.13 -10.22 5.70
C GLU A 435 -32.99 -9.10 4.70
N ARG A 436 -31.76 -8.64 4.48
CA ARG A 436 -31.45 -7.58 3.51
C ARG A 436 -30.06 -7.75 2.92
N PRO A 437 -29.83 -7.26 1.68
CA PRO A 437 -28.51 -7.21 1.10
C PRO A 437 -27.61 -6.26 1.89
N ALA A 438 -26.31 -6.56 1.91
CA ALA A 438 -25.29 -5.72 2.54
C ALA A 438 -24.08 -5.59 1.65
N GLU A 439 -23.31 -4.52 1.88
CA GLU A 439 -22.01 -4.27 1.29
C GLU A 439 -20.94 -4.25 2.39
N ARG A 440 -19.68 -4.36 2.01
CA ARG A 440 -18.55 -4.39 2.94
C ARG A 440 -18.06 -2.98 3.26
N TYR A 441 -17.61 -2.74 4.50
CA TYR A 441 -16.87 -1.53 4.86
C TYR A 441 -15.57 -1.44 4.06
N ALA A 442 -14.80 -2.52 4.04
CA ALA A 442 -13.66 -2.68 3.15
C ALA A 442 -13.95 -3.80 2.15
N GLN A 443 -13.63 -3.61 0.89
CA GLN A 443 -13.84 -4.64 -0.15
C GLN A 443 -13.05 -5.92 0.11
N THR A 444 -12.01 -5.83 0.93
CA THR A 444 -11.18 -6.97 1.35
C THR A 444 -11.79 -7.77 2.50
N ASP A 445 -12.85 -7.26 3.16
CA ASP A 445 -13.51 -7.96 4.25
C ASP A 445 -14.14 -9.26 3.77
N VAL A 446 -13.94 -10.33 4.53
CA VAL A 446 -14.54 -11.64 4.29
C VAL A 446 -15.33 -12.04 5.52
N PHE A 447 -16.55 -12.49 5.29
CA PHE A 447 -17.49 -12.90 6.35
C PHE A 447 -17.87 -14.36 6.21
N ALA A 448 -18.28 -14.97 7.32
CA ALA A 448 -18.86 -16.31 7.35
C ALA A 448 -20.35 -16.26 7.70
N ALA A 449 -21.14 -17.18 7.16
CA ALA A 449 -22.53 -17.32 7.57
C ALA A 449 -22.62 -17.64 9.07
N GLY A 450 -23.53 -16.96 9.78
CA GLY A 450 -23.65 -17.01 11.23
C GLY A 450 -22.75 -16.03 11.99
N GLN A 451 -21.88 -15.31 11.34
CA GLN A 451 -21.00 -14.32 11.96
C GLN A 451 -21.80 -13.09 12.42
N SER A 452 -21.51 -12.61 13.64
CA SER A 452 -21.98 -11.31 14.14
C SER A 452 -21.19 -10.19 13.49
N VAL A 453 -21.89 -9.14 13.03
CA VAL A 453 -21.30 -7.99 12.36
C VAL A 453 -21.94 -6.69 12.85
N LEU A 454 -21.17 -5.61 12.79
CA LEU A 454 -21.68 -4.26 12.98
C LEU A 454 -22.13 -3.70 11.63
N ILE A 455 -23.29 -3.06 11.61
CA ILE A 455 -23.85 -2.42 10.41
C ILE A 455 -23.93 -0.91 10.60
N CYS A 456 -23.71 -0.18 9.51
CA CYS A 456 -24.00 1.24 9.37
C CYS A 456 -24.78 1.45 8.05
N GLU A 457 -25.80 2.29 8.10
CA GLU A 457 -26.54 2.63 6.90
C GLU A 457 -26.04 3.96 6.32
N VAL A 458 -25.61 3.91 5.07
CA VAL A 458 -25.19 5.10 4.29
C VAL A 458 -26.10 5.18 3.07
N ARG A 459 -26.97 6.16 3.02
CA ARG A 459 -27.91 6.40 1.89
C ARG A 459 -28.76 5.19 1.50
N GLY A 460 -29.24 4.46 2.47
CA GLY A 460 -30.06 3.27 2.23
C GLY A 460 -29.27 2.02 1.82
N VAL A 461 -27.95 2.09 1.71
CA VAL A 461 -27.07 0.95 1.58
C VAL A 461 -26.61 0.54 2.96
N THR A 462 -26.72 -0.74 3.27
CA THR A 462 -26.26 -1.31 4.53
C THR A 462 -24.82 -1.79 4.36
N TYR A 463 -23.90 -1.16 5.06
CA TYR A 463 -22.49 -1.58 5.10
C TYR A 463 -22.20 -2.36 6.36
N ILE A 464 -21.38 -3.41 6.27
CA ILE A 464 -21.03 -4.28 7.40
C ILE A 464 -19.52 -4.38 7.60
N ARG A 465 -19.12 -4.50 8.87
CA ARG A 465 -17.78 -4.83 9.32
C ARG A 465 -17.81 -5.87 10.43
N ALA A 466 -16.68 -6.51 10.70
CA ALA A 466 -16.58 -7.44 11.83
C ALA A 466 -16.93 -6.73 13.15
N ASP A 467 -17.63 -7.45 14.02
CA ASP A 467 -17.84 -7.05 15.42
C ASP A 467 -16.59 -7.53 16.17
N SER A 468 -15.60 -6.65 16.29
CA SER A 468 -14.28 -6.94 16.89
C SER A 468 -14.27 -6.70 18.40
#